data_bdd344f3e06709cb66c3dd9fd6447337
#
_entry.id   bdd344f3e06709cb66c3dd9fd6447337
#
_cell.length_a   1.000
_cell.length_b   1.000
_cell.length_c   1.000
_cell.angle_alpha   90.00
_cell.angle_beta   90.00
_cell.angle_gamma   90.00
#
_symmetry.space_group_name_H-M   'P 1'
#
loop_
_entity.id
_entity.type
_entity.pdbx_description
1 polymer ?
#
loop_
_entity_poly.entity_id
_entity_poly.type
_entity_poly.pdbx_seq_one_letter_code
_entity_poly.pdbx_strand_id
1 'polypeptide(L)'
;MEHKTENHSYLSFAINGKLYAVHVQAIIEVLDKQPITEVPKAPKHIKGVISFRGEIIPVIDARLVMDLPADDLNDFVIIVLTVKNERYDEYLTVGTIADNVSNVIEIKPLDIVPTTKFNSQIDPKYTLGVSTIDSSFVTILDTDHIFALSTNKNPDNN
;
A
#
# COMPACT_ATOMS: atom_id res chain seq x y z
N MET A 1 -30.30 -17.30 -3.47
CA MET A 1 -29.34 -16.66 -2.68
C MET A 1 -27.97 -16.73 -3.24
N GLU A 2 -27.38 -15.59 -3.34
CA GLU A 2 -26.13 -15.56 -3.94
C GLU A 2 -25.06 -15.60 -2.94
N HIS A 3 -24.15 -16.48 -3.12
CA HIS A 3 -23.03 -16.58 -2.23
C HIS A 3 -21.91 -15.77 -2.79
N LYS A 4 -21.56 -14.72 -2.09
CA LYS A 4 -20.45 -13.98 -2.49
C LYS A 4 -19.23 -14.75 -2.13
N THR A 5 -18.49 -15.18 -3.10
CA THR A 5 -17.24 -15.84 -2.86
C THR A 5 -16.24 -14.80 -2.39
N GLU A 6 -15.75 -14.96 -1.17
CA GLU A 6 -14.76 -14.04 -0.67
C GLU A 6 -13.45 -14.29 -1.38
N ASN A 7 -12.82 -13.20 -1.81
CA ASN A 7 -11.53 -13.30 -2.45
C ASN A 7 -10.46 -13.10 -1.38
N HIS A 8 -9.65 -14.14 -1.19
CA HIS A 8 -8.56 -14.11 -0.21
C HIS A 8 -7.20 -14.02 -0.90
N SER A 9 -7.18 -13.50 -2.11
CA SER A 9 -5.93 -13.39 -2.88
C SER A 9 -5.24 -12.07 -2.60
N TYR A 10 -3.94 -12.14 -2.38
CA TYR A 10 -3.11 -10.99 -2.06
C TYR A 10 -1.89 -10.99 -2.95
N LEU A 11 -1.45 -9.82 -3.33
CA LEU A 11 -0.18 -9.68 -4.03
C LEU A 11 0.91 -9.42 -3.00
N SER A 12 1.93 -10.27 -3.01
CA SER A 12 3.06 -10.05 -2.11
C SER A 12 4.16 -9.26 -2.81
N PHE A 13 4.81 -8.41 -2.06
CA PHE A 13 5.87 -7.56 -2.58
C PHE A 13 6.83 -7.22 -1.45
N ALA A 14 7.99 -6.69 -1.81
CA ALA A 14 9.01 -6.36 -0.84
C ALA A 14 9.10 -4.86 -0.63
N ILE A 15 9.27 -4.46 0.63
CA ILE A 15 9.64 -3.10 1.00
C ILE A 15 10.75 -3.24 2.01
N ASN A 16 11.90 -2.61 1.73
CA ASN A 16 13.08 -2.70 2.60
C ASN A 16 13.48 -4.15 2.87
N GLY A 17 13.31 -5.00 1.87
CA GLY A 17 13.68 -6.41 1.99
C GLY A 17 12.74 -7.28 2.78
N LYS A 18 11.60 -6.73 3.22
CA LYS A 18 10.62 -7.51 3.99
C LYS A 18 9.35 -7.67 3.18
N LEU A 19 8.64 -8.77 3.44
CA LEU A 19 7.44 -9.09 2.68
C LEU A 19 6.19 -8.40 3.23
N TYR A 20 5.46 -7.81 2.32
CA TYR A 20 4.16 -7.21 2.59
C TYR A 20 3.17 -7.74 1.56
N ALA A 21 1.89 -7.58 1.82
CA ALA A 21 0.87 -8.00 0.88
C ALA A 21 -0.31 -7.05 0.92
N VAL A 22 -0.95 -6.89 -0.24
CA VAL A 22 -2.19 -6.12 -0.34
C VAL A 22 -3.21 -6.95 -1.09
N HIS A 23 -4.48 -6.75 -0.76
CA HIS A 23 -5.57 -7.49 -1.40
C HIS A 23 -5.60 -7.16 -2.89
N VAL A 24 -5.73 -8.20 -3.72
CA VAL A 24 -5.68 -8.00 -5.18
C VAL A 24 -6.79 -7.10 -5.69
N GLN A 25 -7.91 -7.02 -4.98
CA GLN A 25 -8.99 -6.14 -5.41
C GLN A 25 -8.64 -4.68 -5.35
N ALA A 26 -7.62 -4.32 -4.58
CA ALA A 26 -7.16 -2.94 -4.51
C ALA A 26 -6.21 -2.60 -5.65
N ILE A 27 -5.70 -3.58 -6.37
CA ILE A 27 -4.64 -3.36 -7.34
C ILE A 27 -5.23 -3.13 -8.73
N ILE A 28 -4.81 -2.05 -9.37
CA ILE A 28 -5.19 -1.78 -10.75
C ILE A 28 -4.12 -2.31 -11.71
N GLU A 29 -2.86 -2.01 -11.40
CA GLU A 29 -1.77 -2.38 -12.29
C GLU A 29 -0.43 -2.28 -11.57
N VAL A 30 0.56 -3.02 -12.03
CA VAL A 30 1.94 -2.89 -11.54
C VAL A 30 2.76 -2.34 -12.70
N LEU A 31 3.44 -1.23 -12.46
CA LEU A 31 4.23 -0.55 -13.48
C LEU A 31 5.70 -0.70 -13.20
N ASP A 32 6.48 -0.77 -14.27
CA ASP A 32 7.92 -0.73 -14.13
C ASP A 32 8.34 0.66 -13.67
N LYS A 33 9.56 0.74 -13.16
CA LYS A 33 10.14 2.02 -12.75
C LYS A 33 10.01 3.05 -13.86
N GLN A 34 9.60 4.24 -13.47
CA GLN A 34 9.52 5.36 -14.39
C GLN A 34 9.75 6.65 -13.61
N PRO A 35 10.04 7.76 -14.30
CA PRO A 35 10.27 9.02 -13.61
C PRO A 35 9.03 9.48 -12.86
N ILE A 36 9.24 9.97 -11.65
CA ILE A 36 8.19 10.52 -10.81
C ILE A 36 8.48 12.01 -10.67
N THR A 37 7.52 12.85 -11.05
CA THR A 37 7.70 14.29 -11.02
C THR A 37 7.33 14.83 -9.64
N GLU A 38 8.28 15.49 -9.01
CA GLU A 38 8.03 16.06 -7.69
C GLU A 38 7.05 17.21 -7.75
N VAL A 39 6.21 17.31 -6.73
CA VAL A 39 5.27 18.41 -6.59
C VAL A 39 5.82 19.33 -5.51
N PRO A 40 6.02 20.63 -5.83
CA PRO A 40 6.59 21.55 -4.84
C PRO A 40 5.76 21.62 -3.57
N LYS A 41 6.46 21.53 -2.44
CA LYS A 41 5.86 21.69 -1.12
C LYS A 41 4.80 20.65 -0.77
N ALA A 42 4.79 19.53 -1.46
CA ALA A 42 3.92 18.42 -1.09
C ALA A 42 4.45 17.75 0.18
N PRO A 43 3.59 17.06 0.94
CA PRO A 43 4.05 16.30 2.11
C PRO A 43 5.13 15.31 1.71
N LYS A 44 6.01 14.99 2.65
CA LYS A 44 7.15 14.11 2.37
C LYS A 44 6.76 12.75 1.83
N HIS A 45 5.66 12.20 2.30
CA HIS A 45 5.25 10.87 1.86
C HIS A 45 4.76 10.83 0.43
N ILE A 46 4.49 11.98 -0.18
CA ILE A 46 4.15 12.04 -1.60
C ILE A 46 5.45 12.25 -2.37
N LYS A 47 5.89 11.20 -3.06
CA LYS A 47 7.12 11.28 -3.83
C LYS A 47 6.96 12.16 -5.04
N GLY A 48 5.75 12.30 -5.54
CA GLY A 48 5.45 13.09 -6.72
C GLY A 48 4.24 12.55 -7.41
N VAL A 49 4.17 12.78 -8.72
CA VAL A 49 3.04 12.34 -9.53
C VAL A 49 3.53 11.63 -10.79
N ILE A 50 2.66 10.79 -11.33
CA ILE A 50 2.88 10.18 -12.64
C ILE A 50 1.60 10.30 -13.43
N SER A 51 1.70 10.11 -14.74
CA SER A 51 0.54 10.04 -15.60
C SER A 51 0.16 8.58 -15.77
N PHE A 52 -1.08 8.25 -15.45
CA PHE A 52 -1.58 6.88 -15.55
C PHE A 52 -2.92 6.92 -16.26
N ARG A 53 -2.98 6.32 -17.45
CA ARG A 53 -4.20 6.24 -18.25
C ARG A 53 -4.88 7.59 -18.42
N GLY A 54 -4.07 8.61 -18.69
CA GLY A 54 -4.59 9.95 -18.93
C GLY A 54 -4.90 10.75 -17.68
N GLU A 55 -4.62 10.21 -16.51
CA GLU A 55 -4.86 10.85 -15.24
C GLU A 55 -3.55 11.12 -14.53
N ILE A 56 -3.47 12.21 -13.80
CA ILE A 56 -2.30 12.47 -12.97
C ILE A 56 -2.61 11.91 -11.59
N ILE A 57 -1.81 10.97 -11.14
CA ILE A 57 -2.01 10.35 -9.84
C ILE A 57 -0.80 10.54 -8.94
N PRO A 58 -1.02 10.64 -7.61
CA PRO A 58 0.09 10.77 -6.67
C PRO A 58 0.77 9.42 -6.48
N VAL A 59 2.08 9.47 -6.24
CA VAL A 59 2.86 8.29 -5.87
C VAL A 59 3.29 8.48 -4.44
N ILE A 60 2.87 7.57 -3.57
CA ILE A 60 3.07 7.66 -2.14
C ILE A 60 4.13 6.66 -1.71
N ASP A 61 5.02 7.10 -0.85
CA ASP A 61 6.00 6.20 -0.25
C ASP A 61 5.44 5.68 1.06
N ALA A 62 4.98 4.44 1.05
CA ALA A 62 4.38 3.83 2.23
C ALA A 62 5.34 3.77 3.41
N ARG A 63 6.65 3.72 3.14
CA ARG A 63 7.65 3.69 4.21
C ARG A 63 7.55 4.94 5.07
N LEU A 64 7.37 6.09 4.42
CA LEU A 64 7.27 7.35 5.16
C LEU A 64 5.96 7.45 5.93
N VAL A 65 4.88 6.88 5.38
CA VAL A 65 3.60 6.85 6.11
C VAL A 65 3.72 6.00 7.36
N MET A 66 4.41 4.86 7.26
CA MET A 66 4.53 3.91 8.35
C MET A 66 5.75 4.15 9.24
N ASP A 67 6.47 5.24 8.99
CA ASP A 67 7.66 5.61 9.76
C ASP A 67 8.75 4.53 9.70
N LEU A 68 9.00 4.04 8.51
CA LEU A 68 10.06 3.08 8.23
C LEU A 68 11.22 3.79 7.55
N PRO A 69 12.43 3.18 7.59
CA PRO A 69 13.56 3.76 6.84
C PRO A 69 13.21 3.91 5.36
N ALA A 70 13.60 5.02 4.79
CA ALA A 70 13.21 5.37 3.42
C ALA A 70 14.41 5.84 2.61
N ASP A 71 15.40 4.95 2.45
CA ASP A 71 16.57 5.24 1.62
C ASP A 71 16.16 5.27 0.15
N ASP A 72 16.93 5.98 -0.64
CA ASP A 72 16.67 6.06 -2.06
C ASP A 72 16.79 4.67 -2.70
N LEU A 73 15.91 4.38 -3.64
CA LEU A 73 15.91 3.12 -4.35
C LEU A 73 16.44 3.33 -5.76
N ASN A 74 17.43 2.51 -6.16
CA ASN A 74 17.94 2.55 -7.52
C ASN A 74 16.97 1.88 -8.47
N ASP A 75 16.22 0.90 -7.97
CA ASP A 75 15.25 0.19 -8.78
C ASP A 75 14.01 -0.02 -7.95
N PHE A 76 12.86 0.04 -8.59
CA PHE A 76 11.58 -0.13 -7.89
C PHE A 76 10.48 -0.38 -8.91
N VAL A 77 9.34 -0.80 -8.42
CA VAL A 77 8.11 -0.88 -9.20
C VAL A 77 7.10 0.08 -8.60
N ILE A 78 6.09 0.43 -9.37
CA ILE A 78 4.99 1.25 -8.89
C ILE A 78 3.74 0.41 -8.93
N ILE A 79 3.10 0.23 -7.77
CA ILE A 79 1.85 -0.50 -7.69
C ILE A 79 0.74 0.53 -7.69
N VAL A 80 -0.14 0.47 -8.70
CA VAL A 80 -1.25 1.40 -8.81
C VAL A 80 -2.45 0.78 -8.11
N LEU A 81 -3.02 1.52 -7.19
CA LEU A 81 -4.09 1.04 -6.32
C LEU A 81 -5.32 1.93 -6.40
N THR A 82 -6.48 1.31 -6.17
CA THR A 82 -7.69 2.06 -5.89
C THR A 82 -7.92 1.93 -4.39
N VAL A 83 -8.15 3.05 -3.72
CA VAL A 83 -8.36 3.08 -2.29
C VAL A 83 -9.60 3.91 -1.99
N LYS A 84 -10.27 3.58 -0.89
CA LYS A 84 -11.48 4.28 -0.54
C LYS A 84 -11.23 5.25 0.59
N ASN A 85 -11.63 6.50 0.37
CA ASN A 85 -11.62 7.49 1.42
C ASN A 85 -13.01 7.52 2.03
N GLU A 86 -13.15 6.91 3.20
CA GLU A 86 -14.45 6.78 3.82
C GLU A 86 -15.03 8.10 4.27
N ARG A 87 -14.14 9.04 4.58
CA ARG A 87 -14.58 10.34 5.04
C ARG A 87 -15.38 11.10 3.97
N TYR A 88 -15.00 10.91 2.70
CA TYR A 88 -15.65 11.59 1.59
C TYR A 88 -16.41 10.64 0.69
N ASP A 89 -16.50 9.37 1.10
CA ASP A 89 -17.19 8.33 0.33
C ASP A 89 -16.79 8.35 -1.14
N GLU A 90 -15.48 8.39 -1.37
CA GLU A 90 -14.97 8.38 -2.74
C GLU A 90 -13.79 7.45 -2.89
N TYR A 91 -13.55 7.02 -4.13
CA TYR A 91 -12.41 6.18 -4.45
C TYR A 91 -11.32 7.03 -5.09
N LEU A 92 -10.08 6.74 -4.72
CA LEU A 92 -8.93 7.45 -5.25
C LEU A 92 -8.00 6.46 -5.93
N THR A 93 -7.32 6.91 -6.98
CA THR A 93 -6.29 6.12 -7.64
C THR A 93 -4.94 6.69 -7.21
N VAL A 94 -4.10 5.83 -6.66
CA VAL A 94 -2.78 6.25 -6.18
C VAL A 94 -1.75 5.23 -6.62
N GLY A 95 -0.48 5.64 -6.65
CA GLY A 95 0.63 4.72 -6.84
C GLY A 95 1.42 4.61 -5.57
N THR A 96 2.09 3.49 -5.37
CA THR A 96 3.06 3.35 -4.29
C THR A 96 4.27 2.60 -4.81
N ILE A 97 5.44 2.92 -4.26
CA ILE A 97 6.67 2.26 -4.69
C ILE A 97 6.95 1.05 -3.82
N ALA A 98 7.51 0.02 -4.44
CA ALA A 98 7.95 -1.18 -3.75
C ALA A 98 9.26 -1.62 -4.38
N ASP A 99 10.05 -2.42 -3.65
CA ASP A 99 11.30 -2.92 -4.19
C ASP A 99 11.05 -3.80 -5.41
N ASN A 100 10.12 -4.71 -5.27
CA ASN A 100 9.72 -5.63 -6.33
C ASN A 100 8.43 -6.32 -5.91
N VAL A 101 7.77 -6.96 -6.87
CA VAL A 101 6.59 -7.78 -6.57
C VAL A 101 6.98 -9.24 -6.69
N SER A 102 6.30 -10.10 -5.94
CA SER A 102 6.59 -11.52 -5.92
C SER A 102 5.47 -12.33 -6.53
N ASN A 103 4.50 -12.71 -5.72
CA ASN A 103 3.47 -13.65 -6.14
C ASN A 103 2.11 -13.24 -5.65
N VAL A 104 1.09 -13.78 -6.33
CA VAL A 104 -0.27 -13.74 -5.79
C VAL A 104 -0.42 -14.96 -4.89
N ILE A 105 -0.85 -14.73 -3.67
CA ILE A 105 -0.95 -15.78 -2.67
C ILE A 105 -2.33 -15.74 -2.05
N GLU A 106 -2.75 -16.87 -1.50
CA GLU A 106 -4.02 -16.95 -0.81
C GLU A 106 -3.79 -16.96 0.69
N ILE A 107 -4.48 -16.09 1.41
CA ILE A 107 -4.38 -16.01 2.86
C ILE A 107 -5.80 -16.00 3.41
N LYS A 108 -6.11 -17.00 4.22
CA LYS A 108 -7.45 -17.08 4.82
C LYS A 108 -7.53 -16.18 6.04
N PRO A 109 -8.70 -15.60 6.30
CA PRO A 109 -8.84 -14.70 7.45
C PRO A 109 -8.39 -15.31 8.77
N LEU A 110 -8.60 -16.62 8.97
CA LEU A 110 -8.20 -17.27 10.19
C LEU A 110 -6.68 -17.34 10.38
N ASP A 111 -5.95 -17.17 9.29
CA ASP A 111 -4.49 -17.24 9.33
C ASP A 111 -3.85 -15.86 9.51
N ILE A 112 -4.66 -14.83 9.72
CA ILE A 112 -4.15 -13.48 9.91
C ILE A 112 -4.16 -13.14 11.39
N VAL A 113 -2.98 -12.81 11.91
CA VAL A 113 -2.80 -12.53 13.33
C VAL A 113 -2.52 -11.04 13.50
N PRO A 114 -3.23 -10.35 14.41
CA PRO A 114 -3.00 -8.90 14.57
C PRO A 114 -1.56 -8.57 14.93
N THR A 115 -1.04 -7.49 14.35
CA THR A 115 0.33 -7.06 14.60
C THR A 115 0.58 -6.68 16.06
N THR A 116 -0.47 -6.33 16.79
CA THR A 116 -0.35 -5.97 18.20
C THR A 116 0.20 -7.12 19.04
N LYS A 117 0.05 -8.35 18.57
CA LYS A 117 0.57 -9.50 19.30
C LYS A 117 2.09 -9.58 19.24
N PHE A 118 2.72 -8.83 18.36
CA PHE A 118 4.16 -8.92 18.15
C PHE A 118 4.91 -7.64 18.54
N ASN A 119 4.22 -6.74 19.22
CA ASN A 119 4.85 -5.47 19.64
C ASN A 119 5.42 -4.70 18.48
N SER A 120 4.75 -4.77 17.32
CA SER A 120 5.22 -4.05 16.15
C SER A 120 5.20 -2.55 16.41
N GLN A 121 6.22 -1.86 15.92
CA GLN A 121 6.30 -0.41 16.06
C GLN A 121 5.47 0.31 14.99
N ILE A 122 4.96 -0.43 14.00
CA ILE A 122 4.09 0.15 13.00
C ILE A 122 2.71 0.35 13.64
N ASP A 123 2.12 1.52 13.43
CA ASP A 123 0.81 1.81 13.97
C ASP A 123 -0.18 0.74 13.46
N PRO A 124 -0.91 0.08 14.37
CA PRO A 124 -1.81 -1.00 13.97
C PRO A 124 -2.86 -0.61 12.94
N LYS A 125 -3.19 0.68 12.82
CA LYS A 125 -4.19 1.10 11.84
C LYS A 125 -3.72 0.90 10.39
N TYR A 126 -2.42 0.73 10.18
CA TYR A 126 -1.88 0.54 8.84
C TYR A 126 -1.82 -0.91 8.40
N THR A 127 -2.13 -1.84 9.28
CA THR A 127 -2.02 -3.26 8.95
C THR A 127 -3.30 -4.00 9.28
N LEU A 128 -3.56 -5.06 8.51
CA LEU A 128 -4.62 -5.99 8.82
C LEU A 128 -4.10 -7.16 9.64
N GLY A 129 -2.79 -7.36 9.69
CA GLY A 129 -2.19 -8.41 10.47
C GLY A 129 -0.99 -9.03 9.80
N VAL A 130 -0.56 -10.16 10.33
CA VAL A 130 0.61 -10.89 9.85
C VAL A 130 0.18 -12.33 9.57
N SER A 131 0.74 -12.90 8.52
CA SER A 131 0.53 -14.31 8.22
C SER A 131 1.88 -14.93 7.81
N THR A 132 1.87 -16.20 7.44
CA THR A 132 3.09 -16.87 6.99
C THR A 132 2.88 -17.44 5.60
N ILE A 133 3.95 -17.41 4.81
CA ILE A 133 3.99 -18.00 3.49
C ILE A 133 5.29 -18.75 3.40
N ASP A 134 5.23 -20.09 3.24
CA ASP A 134 6.44 -20.89 3.10
C ASP A 134 7.50 -20.55 4.15
N SER A 135 7.08 -20.50 5.40
CA SER A 135 7.96 -20.20 6.53
C SER A 135 8.43 -18.75 6.61
N SER A 136 7.97 -17.88 5.71
CA SER A 136 8.27 -16.46 5.78
C SER A 136 7.08 -15.71 6.33
N PHE A 137 7.35 -14.64 7.06
CA PHE A 137 6.28 -13.78 7.57
C PHE A 137 5.93 -12.72 6.54
N VAL A 138 4.65 -12.41 6.43
CA VAL A 138 4.17 -11.36 5.55
C VAL A 138 3.24 -10.46 6.34
N THR A 139 3.43 -9.15 6.21
CA THR A 139 2.55 -8.17 6.85
C THR A 139 1.52 -7.71 5.83
N ILE A 140 0.25 -7.82 6.18
CA ILE A 140 -0.84 -7.45 5.28
C ILE A 140 -1.22 -6.01 5.56
N LEU A 141 -1.18 -5.18 4.54
CA LEU A 141 -1.39 -3.75 4.69
C LEU A 141 -2.85 -3.37 4.49
N ASP A 142 -3.28 -2.38 5.26
CA ASP A 142 -4.59 -1.76 5.09
C ASP A 142 -4.40 -0.57 4.16
N THR A 143 -4.65 -0.80 2.88
CA THR A 143 -4.35 0.20 1.86
C THR A 143 -5.20 1.46 2.00
N ASP A 144 -6.44 1.32 2.43
CA ASP A 144 -7.29 2.50 2.60
C ASP A 144 -6.72 3.41 3.68
N HIS A 145 -6.29 2.85 4.79
CA HIS A 145 -5.74 3.66 5.87
C HIS A 145 -4.39 4.26 5.54
N ILE A 146 -3.56 3.54 4.80
CA ILE A 146 -2.25 4.06 4.44
C ILE A 146 -2.36 5.16 3.40
N PHE A 147 -3.14 4.92 2.35
CA PHE A 147 -3.07 5.77 1.16
C PHE A 147 -4.18 6.79 1.02
N ALA A 148 -5.39 6.48 1.45
CA ALA A 148 -6.49 7.42 1.28
C ALA A 148 -6.34 8.63 2.19
N LEU A 149 -5.97 8.42 3.43
CA LEU A 149 -5.77 9.53 4.36
C LEU A 149 -4.53 10.34 4.01
N SER A 150 -3.54 9.70 3.41
CA SER A 150 -2.31 10.38 3.04
C SER A 150 -2.50 11.36 1.90
N THR A 151 -3.47 11.09 1.02
CA THR A 151 -3.71 11.97 -0.13
C THR A 151 -4.68 13.08 0.18
N ASN A 152 -5.57 12.84 1.16
CA ASN A 152 -6.61 13.79 1.48
C ASN A 152 -6.31 14.56 2.75
N LYS A 153 -5.13 15.04 2.81
CA LYS A 153 -4.74 15.83 3.95
C LYS A 153 -5.61 17.08 4.02
N ASN A 154 -6.21 17.28 5.17
CA ASN A 154 -7.01 18.46 5.38
C ASN A 154 -6.10 19.64 5.65
N PRO A 155 -6.07 20.63 4.79
CA PRO A 155 -5.18 21.77 4.98
C PRO A 155 -5.57 22.62 6.18
N ASP A 156 -6.80 22.49 6.66
CA ASP A 156 -7.21 23.26 7.79
C ASP A 156 -6.80 22.63 9.10
N ASN A 157 -6.28 21.46 9.02
CA ASN A 157 -5.77 20.83 10.20
C ASN A 157 -4.38 21.32 10.40
N ASN A 158 -4.28 22.49 10.43
CA ASN A 158 -2.99 23.04 10.60
C ASN A 158 -2.62 23.01 12.03
#